data_5e3ef7690b03601a54f2ef06e7c166ba
#
_entry.id   5e3ef7690b03601a54f2ef06e7c166ba
#
_cell.length_a   1.000
_cell.length_b   1.000
_cell.length_c   1.000
_cell.angle_alpha   90.00
_cell.angle_beta   90.00
_cell.angle_gamma   90.00
#
_symmetry.space_group_name_H-M   'P 1'
#
loop_
_entity.id
_entity.type
_entity.pdbx_description
1 polymer ?
#
loop_
_entity_poly.entity_id
_entity_poly.type
_entity_poly.pdbx_seq_one_letter_code
_entity_poly.pdbx_strand_id
1 'polypeptide(L)'
;MGVGLVDMSINLTALLQKRAMVDGCGRYEKILTTNRQLDERLNLIDSPILQSAKSSQNPDKILNALSSKIIFVGSAGLYKDGEVFEIYESSAAVNIEISSLESKSYSPIESEIASIVPRGTCKVNSSNFITTDQNLAHKLFDRGYFLENMEFFAVLKVAQKFQIPAYGIFVATNFCDKNAHADFIKNHEQAKKELENYLKQKEII
;
A
#
# COMPACT_ATOMS: atom_id res chain seq x y z
N MET A 1 11.67 3.46 -7.85
CA MET A 1 10.27 3.62 -8.33
C MET A 1 9.91 5.09 -8.26
N GLY A 2 8.83 5.57 -8.85
CA GLY A 2 8.47 6.98 -8.85
C GLY A 2 7.88 7.46 -7.53
N VAL A 3 7.84 8.77 -7.34
CA VAL A 3 7.16 9.44 -6.23
C VAL A 3 5.76 9.85 -6.68
N GLY A 4 4.77 9.64 -5.83
CA GLY A 4 3.37 9.93 -6.11
C GLY A 4 2.64 8.83 -6.88
N LEU A 5 1.32 8.98 -6.95
CA LEU A 5 0.40 7.93 -7.44
C LEU A 5 0.68 7.52 -8.90
N VAL A 6 0.89 8.49 -9.78
CA VAL A 6 1.02 8.22 -11.23
C VAL A 6 2.35 7.54 -11.54
N ASP A 7 3.46 8.11 -11.08
CA ASP A 7 4.79 7.58 -11.34
C ASP A 7 4.97 6.18 -10.75
N MET A 8 4.43 5.95 -9.55
CA MET A 8 4.44 4.64 -8.91
C MET A 8 3.65 3.62 -9.75
N SER A 9 2.45 3.98 -10.22
CA SER A 9 1.62 3.10 -11.05
C SER A 9 2.32 2.71 -12.34
N ILE A 10 2.90 3.68 -13.07
CA ILE A 10 3.60 3.46 -14.34
C ILE A 10 4.80 2.54 -14.12
N ASN A 11 5.67 2.89 -13.17
CA ASN A 11 6.91 2.16 -12.94
C ASN A 11 6.68 0.74 -12.42
N LEU A 12 5.71 0.55 -11.52
CA LEU A 12 5.38 -0.77 -11.00
C LEU A 12 4.74 -1.64 -12.09
N THR A 13 3.84 -1.09 -12.90
CA THR A 13 3.23 -1.81 -14.03
C THR A 13 4.30 -2.26 -15.03
N ALA A 14 5.19 -1.36 -15.44
CA ALA A 14 6.29 -1.68 -16.35
C ALA A 14 7.22 -2.78 -15.80
N LEU A 15 7.53 -2.72 -14.50
CA LEU A 15 8.35 -3.73 -13.82
C LEU A 15 7.68 -5.11 -13.85
N LEU A 16 6.40 -5.19 -13.51
CA LEU A 16 5.66 -6.45 -13.48
C LEU A 16 5.48 -7.05 -14.88
N GLN A 17 5.22 -6.21 -15.90
CA GLN A 17 5.15 -6.66 -17.29
C GLN A 17 6.49 -7.20 -17.77
N LYS A 18 7.59 -6.50 -17.51
CA LYS A 18 8.94 -6.95 -17.88
C LYS A 18 9.30 -8.29 -17.22
N ARG A 19 8.97 -8.46 -15.95
CA ARG A 19 9.21 -9.72 -15.22
C ARG A 19 8.42 -10.87 -15.81
N ALA A 20 7.17 -10.64 -16.17
CA ALA A 20 6.33 -11.63 -16.84
C ALA A 20 6.91 -12.12 -18.17
N MET A 21 7.56 -11.24 -18.94
CA MET A 21 8.22 -11.60 -20.21
C MET A 21 9.50 -12.42 -20.00
N VAL A 22 10.27 -12.14 -18.96
CA VAL A 22 11.55 -12.81 -18.68
C VAL A 22 11.35 -14.22 -18.12
N ASP A 23 10.38 -14.39 -17.22
CA ASP A 23 10.18 -15.66 -16.51
C ASP A 23 9.42 -16.71 -17.36
N GLY A 24 9.03 -16.39 -18.59
CA GLY A 24 8.30 -17.29 -19.49
C GLY A 24 6.99 -17.82 -18.88
N CYS A 25 6.53 -17.17 -17.82
CA CYS A 25 5.38 -17.58 -17.04
C CYS A 25 4.11 -17.16 -17.80
N GLY A 26 3.61 -18.03 -18.68
CA GLY A 26 2.41 -17.84 -19.51
C GLY A 26 1.12 -17.48 -18.75
N ARG A 27 1.19 -17.31 -17.43
CA ARG A 27 0.12 -16.81 -16.58
C ARG A 27 -0.15 -15.31 -16.75
N TYR A 28 0.87 -14.50 -17.04
CA TYR A 28 0.72 -13.05 -17.16
C TYR A 28 0.39 -12.58 -18.59
N GLU A 29 0.86 -13.26 -19.62
CA GLU A 29 0.47 -12.99 -21.03
C GLU A 29 -1.04 -13.08 -21.25
N LYS A 30 -1.71 -14.01 -20.57
CA LYS A 30 -3.17 -14.19 -20.67
C LYS A 30 -3.98 -13.10 -19.96
N ILE A 31 -3.41 -12.40 -18.95
CA ILE A 31 -4.12 -11.36 -18.19
C ILE A 31 -4.29 -10.08 -19.01
N LEU A 32 -3.39 -9.80 -19.94
CA LEU A 32 -3.39 -8.56 -20.72
C LEU A 32 -4.31 -8.58 -21.95
N THR A 33 -4.82 -9.73 -22.36
CA THR A 33 -5.41 -9.87 -23.68
C THR A 33 -6.93 -9.99 -23.78
N THR A 34 -7.68 -10.40 -22.75
CA THR A 34 -9.17 -10.41 -22.83
C THR A 34 -9.88 -10.38 -21.46
N ASN A 35 -10.99 -9.63 -21.35
CA ASN A 35 -11.88 -9.63 -20.17
C ASN A 35 -12.52 -11.01 -19.86
N ARG A 36 -12.63 -11.89 -20.85
CA ARG A 36 -13.21 -13.23 -20.70
C ARG A 36 -12.34 -14.18 -19.90
N GLN A 37 -11.03 -13.97 -19.88
CA GLN A 37 -10.08 -14.79 -19.11
C GLN A 37 -9.92 -14.34 -17.65
N LEU A 38 -10.44 -13.18 -17.28
CA LEU A 38 -10.53 -12.73 -15.89
C LEU A 38 -11.51 -13.58 -15.07
N ASP A 39 -12.66 -13.95 -15.66
CA ASP A 39 -13.69 -14.76 -14.98
C ASP A 39 -13.21 -16.20 -14.71
N GLU A 40 -12.48 -16.80 -15.64
CA GLU A 40 -11.90 -18.14 -15.46
C GLU A 40 -10.77 -18.16 -14.43
N ARG A 41 -10.13 -17.01 -14.14
CA ARG A 41 -9.05 -16.89 -13.14
C ARG A 41 -9.53 -16.45 -11.76
N LEU A 42 -10.66 -15.78 -11.67
CA LEU A 42 -11.38 -15.65 -10.39
C LEU A 42 -11.70 -17.05 -9.81
N ASN A 43 -11.94 -18.05 -10.67
CA ASN A 43 -12.09 -19.44 -10.28
C ASN A 43 -10.76 -20.12 -9.87
N LEU A 44 -9.60 -19.59 -10.29
CA LEU A 44 -8.27 -20.06 -9.85
C LEU A 44 -7.84 -19.45 -8.50
N ILE A 45 -8.49 -18.35 -8.07
CA ILE A 45 -8.35 -17.81 -6.70
C ILE A 45 -8.98 -18.79 -5.68
N ASP A 46 -9.87 -19.66 -6.10
CA ASP A 46 -10.36 -20.84 -5.35
C ASP A 46 -9.41 -22.05 -5.41
N SER A 47 -8.15 -21.84 -5.72
CA SER A 47 -7.14 -22.89 -5.65
C SER A 47 -7.07 -23.48 -4.23
N PRO A 48 -6.83 -24.81 -4.10
CA PRO A 48 -6.70 -25.48 -2.79
C PRO A 48 -5.70 -24.77 -1.85
N ILE A 49 -4.69 -24.11 -2.40
CA ILE A 49 -3.68 -23.34 -1.65
C ILE A 49 -4.32 -22.09 -1.01
N LEU A 50 -5.19 -21.39 -1.73
CA LEU A 50 -5.87 -20.19 -1.21
C LEU A 50 -7.01 -20.56 -0.24
N GLN A 51 -7.67 -21.70 -0.45
CA GLN A 51 -8.68 -22.22 0.48
C GLN A 51 -8.03 -22.70 1.79
N SER A 52 -6.90 -23.37 1.73
CA SER A 52 -6.12 -23.72 2.91
C SER A 52 -5.53 -22.48 3.61
N ALA A 53 -5.17 -21.44 2.85
CA ALA A 53 -4.72 -20.17 3.38
C ALA A 53 -5.85 -19.38 4.04
N LYS A 54 -7.05 -19.34 3.46
CA LYS A 54 -8.25 -18.71 4.06
C LYS A 54 -8.68 -19.38 5.38
N SER A 55 -8.36 -20.66 5.58
CA SER A 55 -8.59 -21.37 6.84
C SER A 55 -7.54 -21.09 7.92
N SER A 56 -6.40 -20.49 7.57
CA SER A 56 -5.36 -20.08 8.50
C SER A 56 -5.66 -18.67 9.02
N GLN A 57 -5.79 -18.51 10.33
CA GLN A 57 -5.90 -17.19 10.97
C GLN A 57 -4.55 -16.45 11.06
N ASN A 58 -3.46 -17.01 10.55
CA ASN A 58 -2.14 -16.41 10.60
C ASN A 58 -1.75 -15.82 9.24
N PRO A 59 -1.74 -14.47 9.07
CA PRO A 59 -1.40 -13.80 7.82
C PRO A 59 -0.01 -14.14 7.30
N ASP A 60 0.97 -14.37 8.18
CA ASP A 60 2.33 -14.69 7.79
C ASP A 60 2.43 -16.08 7.12
N LYS A 61 1.66 -17.06 7.60
CA LYS A 61 1.59 -18.38 6.95
C LYS A 61 0.98 -18.29 5.56
N ILE A 62 -0.04 -17.45 5.38
CA ILE A 62 -0.67 -17.20 4.09
C ILE A 62 0.33 -16.58 3.11
N LEU A 63 1.01 -15.52 3.54
CA LEU A 63 1.98 -14.79 2.72
C LEU A 63 3.19 -15.63 2.33
N ASN A 64 3.66 -16.50 3.22
CA ASN A 64 4.78 -17.38 2.95
C ASN A 64 4.43 -18.55 2.00
N ALA A 65 3.15 -18.94 1.97
CA ALA A 65 2.67 -19.96 1.04
C ALA A 65 2.48 -19.43 -0.41
N LEU A 66 2.45 -18.10 -0.60
CA LEU A 66 2.28 -17.46 -1.89
C LEU A 66 3.64 -17.29 -2.59
N SER A 67 3.72 -17.76 -3.82
CA SER A 67 4.96 -17.70 -4.63
C SER A 67 5.37 -16.29 -5.07
N SER A 68 4.46 -15.30 -4.95
CA SER A 68 4.71 -13.90 -5.31
C SER A 68 3.94 -12.96 -4.40
N LYS A 69 4.62 -11.93 -3.89
CA LYS A 69 4.03 -10.86 -3.07
C LYS A 69 4.74 -9.54 -3.35
N ILE A 70 4.04 -8.43 -3.16
CA ILE A 70 4.62 -7.09 -3.21
C ILE A 70 4.68 -6.55 -1.78
N ILE A 71 5.85 -6.14 -1.35
CA ILE A 71 6.07 -5.42 -0.10
C ILE A 71 6.47 -3.99 -0.47
N PHE A 72 5.59 -3.04 -0.16
CA PHE A 72 5.93 -1.63 -0.23
C PHE A 72 6.63 -1.24 1.06
N VAL A 73 7.75 -0.53 0.94
CA VAL A 73 8.53 -0.04 2.08
C VAL A 73 8.74 1.45 1.90
N GLY A 74 8.37 2.23 2.90
CA GLY A 74 8.45 3.69 2.79
C GLY A 74 8.25 4.44 4.11
N SER A 75 8.32 5.77 4.02
CA SER A 75 7.95 6.67 5.10
C SER A 75 6.49 7.07 5.04
N ALA A 76 5.96 7.50 6.18
CA ALA A 76 4.61 8.05 6.28
C ALA A 76 4.53 9.16 7.31
N GLY A 77 3.57 10.07 7.12
CA GLY A 77 3.15 11.05 8.12
C GLY A 77 2.02 10.49 9.00
N LEU A 78 1.99 10.89 10.25
CA LEU A 78 0.94 10.58 11.22
C LEU A 78 -0.12 11.67 11.20
N TYR A 79 -1.40 11.29 11.14
CA TYR A 79 -2.48 12.27 11.18
C TYR A 79 -2.77 12.82 12.59
N LYS A 80 -2.66 11.99 13.63
CA LYS A 80 -2.96 12.42 15.00
C LYS A 80 -2.21 11.60 16.04
N ASP A 81 -2.46 10.30 16.13
CA ASP A 81 -1.91 9.41 17.14
C ASP A 81 -0.72 8.61 16.60
N GLY A 82 0.12 8.11 17.50
CA GLY A 82 1.30 7.32 17.16
C GLY A 82 2.60 8.04 17.50
N GLU A 83 3.73 7.42 17.18
CA GLU A 83 5.06 7.93 17.49
C GLU A 83 5.94 8.00 16.25
N VAL A 84 6.74 9.06 16.16
CA VAL A 84 7.77 9.19 15.11
C VAL A 84 8.82 8.10 15.34
N PHE A 85 9.29 7.50 14.24
CA PHE A 85 10.18 6.34 14.17
C PHE A 85 9.52 4.98 14.45
N GLU A 86 8.25 4.95 14.86
CA GLU A 86 7.51 3.70 14.99
C GLU A 86 7.21 3.09 13.61
N ILE A 87 7.15 1.76 13.57
CA ILE A 87 6.87 1.00 12.35
C ILE A 87 5.41 0.57 12.32
N TYR A 88 4.77 0.86 11.20
CA TYR A 88 3.38 0.53 10.93
C TYR A 88 3.26 -0.38 9.72
N GLU A 89 2.37 -1.35 9.80
CA GLU A 89 2.03 -2.20 8.66
C GLU A 89 0.59 -1.94 8.22
N SER A 90 0.37 -1.97 6.92
CA SER A 90 -0.96 -1.81 6.34
C SER A 90 -1.14 -2.66 5.08
N SER A 91 -2.34 -3.18 4.92
CA SER A 91 -2.80 -3.80 3.68
C SER A 91 -4.01 -3.07 3.07
N ALA A 92 -4.34 -1.87 3.59
CA ALA A 92 -5.46 -1.07 3.13
C ALA A 92 -5.05 0.39 2.89
N ALA A 93 -5.53 0.95 1.80
CA ALA A 93 -5.29 2.34 1.46
C ALA A 93 -6.54 3.01 0.93
N VAL A 94 -6.56 4.34 1.06
CA VAL A 94 -7.56 5.21 0.47
C VAL A 94 -6.88 6.31 -0.34
N ASN A 95 -7.63 6.92 -1.25
CA ASN A 95 -7.23 8.14 -1.94
C ASN A 95 -8.33 9.18 -1.75
N ILE A 96 -8.22 9.94 -0.67
CA ILE A 96 -9.20 10.95 -0.27
C ILE A 96 -8.56 12.32 -0.38
N GLU A 97 -9.19 13.17 -1.17
CA GLU A 97 -8.83 14.57 -1.37
C GLU A 97 -9.46 15.48 -0.29
N ILE A 98 -8.79 16.58 0.04
CA ILE A 98 -9.28 17.57 1.01
C ILE A 98 -10.66 18.12 0.62
N SER A 99 -10.89 18.34 -0.66
CA SER A 99 -12.17 18.82 -1.17
C SER A 99 -13.33 17.84 -0.87
N SER A 100 -13.04 16.54 -0.85
CA SER A 100 -14.02 15.52 -0.44
C SER A 100 -14.28 15.54 1.07
N LEU A 101 -13.27 15.82 1.88
CA LEU A 101 -13.44 16.02 3.33
C LEU A 101 -14.37 17.19 3.67
N GLU A 102 -14.29 18.24 2.89
CA GLU A 102 -15.11 19.44 3.04
C GLU A 102 -16.47 19.36 2.32
N SER A 103 -16.82 18.18 1.80
CA SER A 103 -18.05 17.96 1.03
C SER A 103 -18.19 18.86 -0.19
N LYS A 104 -17.05 19.30 -0.78
CA LYS A 104 -16.98 20.14 -1.97
C LYS A 104 -16.79 19.33 -3.25
N SER A 105 -16.49 18.04 -3.14
CA SER A 105 -16.34 17.10 -4.26
C SER A 105 -16.73 15.70 -3.85
N TYR A 106 -16.96 14.85 -4.84
CA TYR A 106 -17.12 13.41 -4.65
C TYR A 106 -16.32 12.65 -5.71
N SER A 107 -15.92 11.43 -5.42
CA SER A 107 -15.28 10.56 -6.37
C SER A 107 -16.31 9.61 -7.00
N PRO A 108 -16.43 9.55 -8.35
CA PRO A 108 -17.26 8.56 -9.03
C PRO A 108 -16.58 7.19 -9.13
N ILE A 109 -15.32 7.09 -8.71
CA ILE A 109 -14.52 5.87 -8.72
C ILE A 109 -14.22 5.42 -7.29
N GLU A 110 -13.90 4.14 -7.14
CA GLU A 110 -13.51 3.56 -5.85
C GLU A 110 -12.24 4.25 -5.32
N SER A 111 -12.35 4.85 -4.15
CA SER A 111 -11.28 5.57 -3.46
C SER A 111 -10.70 4.79 -2.26
N GLU A 112 -11.17 3.57 -2.02
CA GLU A 112 -10.65 2.67 -0.99
C GLU A 112 -10.28 1.33 -1.59
N ILE A 113 -9.21 0.71 -1.10
CA ILE A 113 -8.73 -0.60 -1.54
C ILE A 113 -8.07 -1.34 -0.38
N ALA A 114 -8.28 -2.65 -0.36
CA ALA A 114 -7.56 -3.54 0.55
C ALA A 114 -6.93 -4.71 -0.23
N SER A 115 -5.81 -5.19 0.25
CA SER A 115 -5.18 -6.41 -0.25
C SER A 115 -6.02 -7.63 0.09
N ILE A 116 -5.89 -8.68 -0.71
CA ILE A 116 -6.52 -9.98 -0.45
C ILE A 116 -5.99 -10.67 0.81
N VAL A 117 -4.81 -10.27 1.30
CA VAL A 117 -4.22 -10.75 2.55
C VAL A 117 -4.17 -9.59 3.53
N PRO A 118 -5.00 -9.61 4.59
CA PRO A 118 -5.01 -8.56 5.59
C PRO A 118 -3.71 -8.55 6.39
N ARG A 119 -3.14 -7.37 6.59
CA ARG A 119 -1.94 -7.16 7.41
C ARG A 119 -1.96 -5.77 8.02
N GLY A 120 -1.67 -5.69 9.32
CA GLY A 120 -1.78 -4.45 10.08
C GLY A 120 -3.22 -3.98 10.28
N THR A 121 -3.38 -2.94 11.05
CA THR A 121 -4.71 -2.39 11.42
C THR A 121 -4.92 -0.98 10.92
N CYS A 122 -3.86 -0.30 10.47
CA CYS A 122 -3.95 1.08 9.99
C CYS A 122 -4.36 1.14 8.52
N LYS A 123 -5.16 2.16 8.20
CA LYS A 123 -5.48 2.56 6.84
C LYS A 123 -4.60 3.75 6.44
N VAL A 124 -4.03 3.68 5.25
CA VAL A 124 -3.13 4.72 4.71
C VAL A 124 -3.90 5.56 3.70
N ASN A 125 -3.95 6.86 3.89
CA ASN A 125 -4.39 7.76 2.83
C ASN A 125 -3.21 8.09 1.92
N SER A 126 -3.40 7.94 0.61
CA SER A 126 -2.38 8.28 -0.39
C SER A 126 -2.88 9.39 -1.30
N SER A 127 -2.13 10.49 -1.32
CA SER A 127 -2.42 11.70 -2.09
C SER A 127 -1.14 12.23 -2.71
N ASN A 128 -1.24 12.99 -3.80
CA ASN A 128 -0.09 13.72 -4.36
C ASN A 128 0.24 15.00 -3.58
N PHE A 129 -0.48 15.26 -2.50
CA PHE A 129 -0.30 16.44 -1.66
C PHE A 129 0.04 16.02 -0.23
N ILE A 130 0.88 16.81 0.43
CA ILE A 130 1.25 16.65 1.83
C ILE A 130 0.30 17.49 2.66
N THR A 131 -0.35 16.90 3.65
CA THR A 131 -1.23 17.58 4.58
C THR A 131 -0.39 18.37 5.59
N THR A 132 -0.59 19.70 5.63
CA THR A 132 0.13 20.63 6.52
C THR A 132 -0.78 21.33 7.53
N ASP A 133 -2.08 21.09 7.45
CA ASP A 133 -3.07 21.62 8.39
C ASP A 133 -3.49 20.53 9.38
N GLN A 134 -3.18 20.74 10.65
CA GLN A 134 -3.46 19.78 11.72
C GLN A 134 -4.96 19.49 11.88
N ASN A 135 -5.85 20.45 11.63
CA ASN A 135 -7.28 20.23 11.74
C ASN A 135 -7.78 19.31 10.62
N LEU A 136 -7.23 19.44 9.41
CA LEU A 136 -7.51 18.51 8.30
C LEU A 136 -6.95 17.12 8.59
N ALA A 137 -5.73 17.03 9.13
CA ALA A 137 -5.13 15.76 9.56
C ALA A 137 -6.02 15.05 10.60
N HIS A 138 -6.51 15.77 11.62
CA HIS A 138 -7.42 15.19 12.61
C HIS A 138 -8.74 14.74 12.00
N LYS A 139 -9.33 15.48 11.05
CA LYS A 139 -10.53 15.03 10.33
C LYS A 139 -10.31 13.74 9.54
N LEU A 140 -9.11 13.55 8.95
CA LEU A 140 -8.74 12.29 8.29
C LEU A 140 -8.63 11.15 9.30
N PHE A 141 -8.00 11.41 10.44
CA PHE A 141 -7.90 10.46 11.53
C PHE A 141 -9.29 10.02 12.06
N ASP A 142 -10.18 10.97 12.30
CA ASP A 142 -11.55 10.72 12.79
C ASP A 142 -12.40 9.90 11.80
N ARG A 143 -12.00 9.85 10.52
CA ARG A 143 -12.57 8.94 9.49
C ARG A 143 -11.91 7.55 9.46
N GLY A 144 -10.96 7.28 10.35
CA GLY A 144 -10.27 6.00 10.47
C GLY A 144 -9.02 5.87 9.61
N TYR A 145 -8.48 6.97 9.08
CA TYR A 145 -7.21 6.97 8.37
C TYR A 145 -6.10 7.35 9.35
N PHE A 146 -5.05 6.55 9.37
CA PHE A 146 -4.01 6.70 10.40
C PHE A 146 -2.75 7.36 9.86
N LEU A 147 -2.34 6.99 8.64
CA LEU A 147 -1.10 7.40 7.99
C LEU A 147 -1.37 8.16 6.70
N GLU A 148 -0.43 9.03 6.34
CA GLU A 148 -0.33 9.66 5.03
C GLU A 148 0.92 9.17 4.30
N ASN A 149 0.77 8.78 3.06
CA ASN A 149 1.83 8.39 2.14
C ASN A 149 1.45 8.81 0.72
N MET A 150 2.39 8.92 -0.19
CA MET A 150 2.09 9.42 -1.55
C MET A 150 1.88 8.30 -2.60
N GLU A 151 2.13 7.02 -2.29
CA GLU A 151 2.26 5.95 -3.30
C GLU A 151 1.41 4.72 -3.03
N PHE A 152 1.10 4.40 -1.81
CA PHE A 152 0.66 3.06 -1.43
C PHE A 152 -0.69 2.66 -2.03
N PHE A 153 -1.63 3.59 -2.19
CA PHE A 153 -2.88 3.33 -2.90
C PHE A 153 -2.62 2.85 -4.34
N ALA A 154 -1.67 3.49 -5.04
CA ALA A 154 -1.29 3.09 -6.39
C ALA A 154 -0.65 1.69 -6.42
N VAL A 155 0.18 1.38 -5.43
CA VAL A 155 0.78 0.03 -5.30
C VAL A 155 -0.31 -1.02 -5.16
N LEU A 156 -1.29 -0.82 -4.27
CA LEU A 156 -2.40 -1.76 -4.08
C LEU A 156 -3.28 -1.88 -5.32
N LYS A 157 -3.57 -0.76 -6.04
CA LYS A 157 -4.34 -0.79 -7.29
C LYS A 157 -3.65 -1.60 -8.39
N VAL A 158 -2.33 -1.43 -8.54
CA VAL A 158 -1.55 -2.21 -9.50
C VAL A 158 -1.49 -3.68 -9.07
N ALA A 159 -1.22 -3.95 -7.79
CA ALA A 159 -1.19 -5.31 -7.26
C ALA A 159 -2.53 -6.04 -7.45
N GLN A 160 -3.65 -5.36 -7.21
CA GLN A 160 -4.99 -5.89 -7.47
C GLN A 160 -5.18 -6.27 -8.95
N LYS A 161 -4.75 -5.38 -9.87
CA LYS A 161 -4.83 -5.63 -11.32
C LYS A 161 -4.07 -6.87 -11.75
N PHE A 162 -2.93 -7.14 -11.11
CA PHE A 162 -2.11 -8.33 -11.39
C PHE A 162 -2.43 -9.52 -10.46
N GLN A 163 -3.41 -9.37 -9.57
CA GLN A 163 -3.82 -10.40 -8.60
C GLN A 163 -2.65 -10.88 -7.71
N ILE A 164 -1.76 -9.96 -7.34
CA ILE A 164 -0.62 -10.21 -6.47
C ILE A 164 -0.92 -9.63 -5.09
N PRO A 165 -0.80 -10.41 -4.00
CA PRO A 165 -0.92 -9.89 -2.64
C PRO A 165 0.09 -8.77 -2.40
N ALA A 166 -0.35 -7.71 -1.73
CA ALA A 166 0.53 -6.58 -1.42
C ALA A 166 0.23 -6.04 -0.02
N TYR A 167 1.26 -5.55 0.64
CA TYR A 167 1.14 -4.80 1.88
C TYR A 167 2.26 -3.77 1.99
N GLY A 168 2.08 -2.80 2.87
CA GLY A 168 3.04 -1.75 3.15
C GLY A 168 3.64 -1.87 4.55
N ILE A 169 4.93 -1.52 4.66
CA ILE A 169 5.66 -1.33 5.89
C ILE A 169 6.14 0.12 5.90
N PHE A 170 5.74 0.87 6.90
CA PHE A 170 5.97 2.31 6.98
C PHE A 170 6.71 2.64 8.26
N VAL A 171 7.68 3.55 8.16
CA VAL A 171 8.22 4.24 9.32
C VAL A 171 7.62 5.64 9.40
N ALA A 172 7.10 6.02 10.56
CA ALA A 172 6.61 7.38 10.76
C ALA A 172 7.77 8.37 10.83
N THR A 173 7.71 9.42 10.03
CA THR A 173 8.76 10.46 9.98
C THR A 173 8.33 11.79 10.56
N ASN A 174 7.03 12.08 10.60
CA ASN A 174 6.49 13.38 10.99
C ASN A 174 5.01 13.27 11.33
N PHE A 175 4.49 14.29 11.98
CA PHE A 175 3.05 14.55 12.00
C PHE A 175 2.64 15.38 10.79
N CYS A 176 1.38 15.24 10.37
CA CYS A 176 0.79 16.00 9.26
C CYS A 176 0.32 17.39 9.78
N ASP A 177 1.29 18.26 10.00
CA ASP A 177 1.09 19.64 10.47
C ASP A 177 1.97 20.63 9.69
N LYS A 178 2.01 21.87 10.13
CA LYS A 178 2.80 22.94 9.49
C LYS A 178 4.30 22.65 9.39
N ASN A 179 4.83 21.73 10.18
CA ASN A 179 6.24 21.35 10.22
C ASN A 179 6.52 20.07 9.40
N ALA A 180 5.50 19.44 8.83
CA ALA A 180 5.57 18.10 8.22
C ALA A 180 6.80 17.91 7.32
N HIS A 181 7.09 18.85 6.42
CA HIS A 181 8.24 18.74 5.52
C HIS A 181 9.59 18.91 6.24
N ALA A 182 9.68 19.85 7.18
CA ALA A 182 10.91 20.09 7.96
C ALA A 182 11.24 18.88 8.84
N ASP A 183 10.23 18.29 9.49
CA ASP A 183 10.38 17.13 10.33
C ASP A 183 10.72 15.87 9.50
N PHE A 184 10.13 15.70 8.33
CA PHE A 184 10.51 14.65 7.39
C PHE A 184 12.00 14.73 7.06
N ILE A 185 12.50 15.90 6.64
CA ILE A 185 13.92 16.05 6.29
C ILE A 185 14.82 15.78 7.49
N LYS A 186 14.48 16.30 8.67
CA LYS A 186 15.23 16.13 9.91
C LYS A 186 15.31 14.66 10.33
N ASN A 187 14.21 13.92 10.19
CA ASN A 187 14.07 12.58 10.75
C ASN A 187 14.41 11.47 9.74
N HIS A 188 14.54 11.79 8.44
CA HIS A 188 14.66 10.82 7.35
C HIS A 188 15.77 9.78 7.56
N GLU A 189 16.97 10.21 7.92
CA GLU A 189 18.12 9.30 8.07
C GLU A 189 17.95 8.32 9.26
N GLN A 190 17.37 8.80 10.37
CA GLN A 190 17.08 7.92 11.51
C GLN A 190 15.94 6.96 11.16
N ALA A 191 14.86 7.45 10.58
CA ALA A 191 13.73 6.65 10.16
C ALA A 191 14.15 5.51 9.22
N LYS A 192 15.06 5.80 8.27
CA LYS A 192 15.63 4.79 7.38
C LYS A 192 16.36 3.68 8.15
N LYS A 193 17.14 4.02 9.17
CA LYS A 193 17.84 3.02 10.01
C LYS A 193 16.85 2.14 10.79
N GLU A 194 15.83 2.74 11.38
CA GLU A 194 14.80 1.99 12.11
C GLU A 194 14.07 1.01 11.17
N LEU A 195 13.73 1.48 9.97
CA LEU A 195 13.09 0.65 8.95
C LEU A 195 13.99 -0.50 8.49
N GLU A 196 15.27 -0.25 8.23
CA GLU A 196 16.24 -1.29 7.86
C GLU A 196 16.40 -2.34 8.98
N ASN A 197 16.48 -1.91 10.24
CA ASN A 197 16.57 -2.80 11.40
C ASN A 197 15.32 -3.69 11.49
N TYR A 198 14.15 -3.11 11.32
CA TYR A 198 12.89 -3.85 11.32
C TYR A 198 12.83 -4.90 10.19
N LEU A 199 13.22 -4.53 8.97
CA LEU A 199 13.23 -5.44 7.83
C LEU A 199 14.20 -6.62 8.02
N LYS A 200 15.37 -6.36 8.59
CA LYS A 200 16.34 -7.42 8.97
C LYS A 200 15.79 -8.33 10.06
N GLN A 201 15.20 -7.76 11.10
CA GLN A 201 14.59 -8.55 12.20
C GLN A 201 13.43 -9.44 11.71
N LYS A 202 12.72 -9.01 10.68
CA LYS A 202 11.63 -9.77 10.05
C LYS A 202 12.10 -10.69 8.91
N GLU A 203 13.41 -10.79 8.67
CA GLU A 203 14.00 -11.61 7.59
C GLU A 203 13.41 -11.27 6.20
N ILE A 204 13.12 -9.99 5.97
CA ILE A 204 12.61 -9.50 4.69
C ILE A 204 13.77 -9.14 3.76
N ILE A 205 14.90 -8.68 4.34
CA ILE A 205 16.15 -8.34 3.64
C ILE A 205 17.35 -8.95 4.34
#